data_0124e459fec61c8c0707e60a7db1c06c
#
_entry.id   0124e459fec61c8c0707e60a7db1c06c
#
_cell.length_a   1.000
_cell.length_b   1.000
_cell.length_c   1.000
_cell.angle_alpha   90.00
_cell.angle_beta   90.00
_cell.angle_gamma   90.00
#
_symmetry.space_group_name_H-M   'P 1'
#
loop_
_entity.id
_entity.type
_entity.pdbx_description
1 polymer ?
#
loop_
_entity_poly.entity_id
_entity_poly.type
_entity_poly.pdbx_seq_one_letter_code
_entity_poly.pdbx_strand_id
1 'polypeptide(L)'
;MIVQTDADLLGMRAASDAVALTLKSMIGYAKPGMNTFELDEYGASLLKSYGATSAPIKDYKFPGYTCISLNKEAAHGIPSKSKILKVGDLINIDVSAELNGYYGDNGFSFILGNDLAGLQPLVSASREILLSAIKEIKAGVRIAVVGRFIQQKAAERGFKVIKNLVGHGIGRKLHEDPDEIPCFYDPYNKAVFKKNSVIALETFISTKASFVKEDTDGWTMITRDGSYVAQHEHTLIVTSEEPTILTWQNGI
;
A
#
# COMPACT_ATOMS: atom_id res chain seq x y z
N MET A 1 -3.75 -6.06 -15.04
CA MET A 1 -4.99 -6.56 -15.76
C MET A 1 -5.66 -5.43 -16.50
N ILE A 2 -6.43 -5.73 -17.56
CA ILE A 2 -7.34 -4.76 -18.22
C ILE A 2 -8.77 -5.26 -17.99
N VAL A 3 -9.63 -4.43 -17.40
CA VAL A 3 -11.07 -4.71 -17.25
C VAL A 3 -11.73 -4.66 -18.63
N GLN A 4 -12.31 -5.77 -19.07
CA GLN A 4 -12.94 -5.92 -20.39
C GLN A 4 -14.44 -6.20 -20.29
N THR A 5 -14.90 -6.75 -19.18
CA THR A 5 -16.28 -7.20 -18.97
C THR A 5 -16.84 -6.69 -17.63
N ASP A 6 -18.18 -6.69 -17.51
CA ASP A 6 -18.84 -6.41 -16.23
C ASP A 6 -18.44 -7.43 -15.15
N ALA A 7 -18.19 -8.69 -15.53
CA ALA A 7 -17.71 -9.71 -14.61
C ALA A 7 -16.31 -9.37 -14.06
N ASP A 8 -15.40 -8.85 -14.89
CA ASP A 8 -14.10 -8.36 -14.41
C ASP A 8 -14.26 -7.21 -13.41
N LEU A 9 -15.12 -6.23 -13.73
CA LEU A 9 -15.37 -5.09 -12.86
C LEU A 9 -15.95 -5.53 -11.51
N LEU A 10 -16.93 -6.43 -11.52
CA LEU A 10 -17.56 -6.97 -10.30
C LEU A 10 -16.55 -7.78 -9.47
N GLY A 11 -15.73 -8.61 -10.12
CA GLY A 11 -14.70 -9.39 -9.45
C GLY A 11 -13.64 -8.51 -8.80
N MET A 12 -13.15 -7.49 -9.51
CA MET A 12 -12.19 -6.53 -8.96
C MET A 12 -12.77 -5.72 -7.79
N ARG A 13 -14.02 -5.30 -7.88
CA ARG A 13 -14.71 -4.62 -6.77
C ARG A 13 -14.81 -5.52 -5.55
N ALA A 14 -15.27 -6.76 -5.72
CA ALA A 14 -15.43 -7.69 -4.61
C ALA A 14 -14.10 -7.96 -3.88
N ALA A 15 -13.00 -8.19 -4.61
CA ALA A 15 -11.68 -8.38 -4.03
C ALA A 15 -11.20 -7.12 -3.31
N SER A 16 -11.36 -5.94 -3.94
CA SER A 16 -10.96 -4.65 -3.35
C SER A 16 -11.77 -4.28 -2.12
N ASP A 17 -13.08 -4.56 -2.11
CA ASP A 17 -13.95 -4.33 -0.94
C ASP A 17 -13.53 -5.22 0.24
N ALA A 18 -13.25 -6.51 0.00
CA ALA A 18 -12.78 -7.43 1.03
C ALA A 18 -11.48 -6.94 1.68
N VAL A 19 -10.54 -6.47 0.86
CA VAL A 19 -9.24 -5.91 1.30
C VAL A 19 -9.45 -4.62 2.09
N ALA A 20 -10.18 -3.66 1.54
CA ALA A 20 -10.40 -2.35 2.16
C ALA A 20 -11.14 -2.42 3.50
N LEU A 21 -12.18 -3.28 3.59
CA LEU A 21 -12.93 -3.50 4.82
C LEU A 21 -12.10 -4.25 5.88
N THR A 22 -11.25 -5.18 5.45
CA THR A 22 -10.30 -5.85 6.34
C THR A 22 -9.31 -4.84 6.92
N LEU A 23 -8.66 -4.04 6.08
CA LEU A 23 -7.72 -3.01 6.50
C LEU A 23 -8.35 -2.04 7.49
N LYS A 24 -9.53 -1.49 7.17
CA LYS A 24 -10.27 -0.58 8.04
C LYS A 24 -10.56 -1.19 9.41
N SER A 25 -10.98 -2.46 9.43
CA SER A 25 -11.28 -3.18 10.67
C SER A 25 -10.02 -3.44 11.49
N MET A 26 -8.89 -3.80 10.84
CA MET A 26 -7.60 -3.99 11.52
C MET A 26 -7.09 -2.70 12.15
N ILE A 27 -7.20 -1.55 11.46
CA ILE A 27 -6.84 -0.23 12.02
C ILE A 27 -7.66 0.05 13.28
N GLY A 28 -8.99 -0.17 13.24
CA GLY A 28 -9.88 0.04 14.38
C GLY A 28 -9.66 -0.94 15.55
N TYR A 29 -9.11 -2.12 15.26
CA TYR A 29 -8.84 -3.16 16.27
C TYR A 29 -7.47 -3.00 16.95
N ALA A 30 -6.50 -2.36 16.26
CA ALA A 30 -5.15 -2.14 16.77
C ALA A 30 -5.16 -1.33 18.08
N LYS A 31 -4.46 -1.82 19.09
CA LYS A 31 -4.36 -1.15 20.40
C LYS A 31 -3.00 -1.38 21.07
N PRO A 32 -2.54 -0.45 21.90
CA PRO A 32 -1.31 -0.63 22.65
C PRO A 32 -1.33 -1.91 23.50
N GLY A 33 -0.21 -2.62 23.54
CA GLY A 33 -0.05 -3.89 24.25
C GLY A 33 -0.37 -5.14 23.41
N MET A 34 -1.07 -5.00 22.29
CA MET A 34 -1.30 -6.08 21.31
C MET A 34 0.02 -6.39 20.58
N ASN A 35 0.25 -7.65 20.23
CA ASN A 35 1.33 -7.97 19.31
C ASN A 35 0.83 -8.02 17.86
N THR A 36 1.75 -7.85 16.91
CA THR A 36 1.37 -7.78 15.48
C THR A 36 0.86 -9.13 14.94
N PHE A 37 1.22 -10.26 15.56
CA PHE A 37 0.67 -11.57 15.21
C PHE A 37 -0.83 -11.67 15.55
N GLU A 38 -1.26 -11.16 16.71
CA GLU A 38 -2.70 -11.11 17.05
C GLU A 38 -3.50 -10.24 16.09
N LEU A 39 -2.92 -9.12 15.64
CA LEU A 39 -3.55 -8.23 14.67
C LEU A 39 -3.65 -8.89 13.29
N ASP A 40 -2.63 -9.65 12.88
CA ASP A 40 -2.61 -10.42 11.64
C ASP A 40 -3.64 -11.55 11.63
N GLU A 41 -3.74 -12.33 12.73
CA GLU A 41 -4.77 -13.36 12.89
C GLU A 41 -6.20 -12.78 12.82
N TYR A 42 -6.40 -11.57 13.35
CA TYR A 42 -7.66 -10.88 13.18
C TYR A 42 -7.93 -10.55 11.70
N GLY A 43 -6.96 -10.01 10.98
CA GLY A 43 -7.04 -9.77 9.54
C GLY A 43 -7.35 -11.06 8.76
N ALA A 44 -6.66 -12.16 9.09
CA ALA A 44 -6.90 -13.48 8.51
C ALA A 44 -8.36 -13.95 8.68
N SER A 45 -8.91 -13.75 9.88
CA SER A 45 -10.31 -14.11 10.18
C SER A 45 -11.31 -13.31 9.33
N LEU A 46 -11.03 -12.04 9.09
CA LEU A 46 -11.86 -11.17 8.25
C LEU A 46 -11.77 -11.57 6.78
N LEU A 47 -10.56 -11.75 6.23
CA LEU A 47 -10.38 -12.22 4.86
C LEU A 47 -11.14 -13.54 4.63
N LYS A 48 -11.00 -14.48 5.55
CA LYS A 48 -11.73 -15.75 5.51
C LYS A 48 -13.25 -15.56 5.51
N SER A 49 -13.77 -14.60 6.29
CA SER A 49 -15.22 -14.31 6.34
C SER A 49 -15.77 -13.79 5.02
N TYR A 50 -14.95 -13.09 4.23
CA TYR A 50 -15.26 -12.65 2.87
C TYR A 50 -15.02 -13.73 1.81
N GLY A 51 -14.50 -14.90 2.18
CA GLY A 51 -14.09 -15.96 1.25
C GLY A 51 -12.80 -15.63 0.50
N ALA A 52 -12.04 -14.64 0.96
CA ALA A 52 -10.78 -14.21 0.37
C ALA A 52 -9.58 -14.97 0.95
N THR A 53 -8.53 -15.10 0.16
CA THR A 53 -7.26 -15.73 0.54
C THR A 53 -6.15 -14.71 0.55
N SER A 54 -5.30 -14.71 1.58
CA SER A 54 -4.11 -13.85 1.61
C SER A 54 -3.25 -14.03 0.37
N ALA A 55 -3.02 -12.95 -0.38
CA ALA A 55 -2.19 -12.96 -1.58
C ALA A 55 -0.70 -13.16 -1.25
N PRO A 56 -0.12 -12.54 -0.21
CA PRO A 56 1.27 -12.76 0.16
C PRO A 56 1.61 -14.23 0.49
N ILE A 57 0.74 -14.92 1.21
CA ILE A 57 0.93 -16.37 1.48
C ILE A 57 0.82 -17.17 0.19
N LYS A 58 -0.23 -16.91 -0.60
CA LYS A 58 -0.55 -17.68 -1.80
C LYS A 58 0.55 -17.57 -2.85
N ASP A 59 0.98 -16.37 -3.15
CA ASP A 59 1.86 -16.10 -4.29
C ASP A 59 3.35 -16.14 -3.91
N TYR A 60 3.69 -15.76 -2.67
CA TYR A 60 5.08 -15.59 -2.25
C TYR A 60 5.50 -16.43 -1.04
N LYS A 61 4.57 -17.13 -0.38
CA LYS A 61 4.83 -17.86 0.86
C LYS A 61 5.31 -16.95 2.01
N PHE A 62 4.82 -15.72 2.02
CA PHE A 62 5.09 -14.78 3.10
C PHE A 62 4.62 -15.38 4.44
N PRO A 63 5.35 -15.19 5.55
CA PRO A 63 5.04 -15.82 6.84
C PRO A 63 3.97 -15.07 7.67
N GLY A 64 3.02 -14.39 7.02
CA GLY A 64 1.89 -13.69 7.61
C GLY A 64 0.74 -13.55 6.61
N TYR A 65 -0.46 -13.27 7.09
CA TYR A 65 -1.63 -13.05 6.24
C TYR A 65 -1.63 -11.65 5.63
N THR A 66 -1.05 -10.68 6.35
CA THR A 66 -0.93 -9.27 5.99
C THR A 66 0.47 -8.77 6.34
N CYS A 67 0.91 -7.65 5.76
CA CYS A 67 2.14 -7.01 6.19
C CYS A 67 1.85 -5.99 7.29
N ILE A 68 2.60 -6.03 8.39
CA ILE A 68 2.47 -5.06 9.50
C ILE A 68 3.85 -4.52 9.85
N SER A 69 4.11 -3.29 9.41
CA SER A 69 5.40 -2.62 9.54
C SER A 69 5.35 -1.53 10.62
N LEU A 70 6.38 -1.43 11.44
CA LEU A 70 6.45 -0.48 12.54
C LEU A 70 7.63 0.49 12.39
N ASN A 71 7.37 1.78 12.52
CA ASN A 71 8.39 2.83 12.66
C ASN A 71 9.38 2.91 11.49
N LYS A 72 10.58 2.30 11.64
CA LYS A 72 11.65 2.25 10.62
C LYS A 72 11.43 1.17 9.56
N GLU A 73 10.45 0.29 9.75
CA GLU A 73 10.03 -0.70 8.76
C GLU A 73 9.15 0.00 7.74
N ALA A 74 9.57 0.00 6.49
CA ALA A 74 8.87 0.70 5.41
C ALA A 74 7.78 -0.15 4.77
N ALA A 75 8.04 -1.47 4.62
CA ALA A 75 7.12 -2.42 4.00
C ALA A 75 7.45 -3.86 4.41
N HIS A 76 6.56 -4.78 4.09
CA HIS A 76 6.70 -6.24 4.25
C HIS A 76 7.06 -6.67 5.66
N GLY A 77 6.62 -5.91 6.68
CA GLY A 77 6.86 -6.26 8.08
C GLY A 77 6.20 -7.57 8.45
N ILE A 78 6.99 -8.56 8.90
CA ILE A 78 6.46 -9.87 9.31
C ILE A 78 5.73 -9.73 10.65
N PRO A 79 4.44 -10.16 10.73
CA PRO A 79 3.73 -10.25 12.00
C PRO A 79 4.43 -11.16 13.01
N SER A 80 4.54 -10.73 14.27
CA SER A 80 5.31 -11.46 15.27
C SER A 80 4.71 -11.31 16.67
N LYS A 81 4.78 -12.37 17.48
CA LYS A 81 4.41 -12.35 18.90
C LYS A 81 5.34 -11.48 19.75
N SER A 82 6.56 -11.24 19.29
CA SER A 82 7.54 -10.38 19.97
C SER A 82 7.41 -8.90 19.60
N LYS A 83 6.70 -8.55 18.53
CA LYS A 83 6.52 -7.19 18.04
C LYS A 83 5.25 -6.59 18.68
N ILE A 84 5.41 -5.90 19.81
CA ILE A 84 4.34 -5.33 20.63
C ILE A 84 4.06 -3.89 20.22
N LEU A 85 2.82 -3.57 19.91
CA LEU A 85 2.34 -2.23 19.57
C LEU A 85 2.38 -1.31 20.79
N LYS A 86 2.87 -0.08 20.60
CA LYS A 86 3.00 0.92 21.67
C LYS A 86 2.33 2.22 21.28
N VAL A 87 1.90 3.00 22.25
CA VAL A 87 1.45 4.38 22.00
C VAL A 87 2.57 5.18 21.33
N GLY A 88 2.24 5.86 20.24
CA GLY A 88 3.17 6.66 19.46
C GLY A 88 3.86 5.91 18.32
N ASP A 89 3.66 4.59 18.18
CA ASP A 89 4.16 3.86 17.02
C ASP A 89 3.51 4.34 15.73
N LEU A 90 4.33 4.58 14.72
CA LEU A 90 3.88 4.65 13.33
C LEU A 90 3.68 3.22 12.85
N ILE A 91 2.45 2.87 12.53
CA ILE A 91 2.07 1.54 12.04
C ILE A 91 1.65 1.66 10.58
N ASN A 92 2.17 0.80 9.75
CA ASN A 92 1.63 0.53 8.42
C ASN A 92 1.01 -0.87 8.44
N ILE A 93 -0.23 -0.97 7.98
CA ILE A 93 -0.91 -2.23 7.68
C ILE A 93 -1.17 -2.25 6.19
N ASP A 94 -0.76 -3.34 5.56
CA ASP A 94 -0.92 -3.57 4.15
C ASP A 94 -1.59 -4.93 3.94
N VAL A 95 -2.76 -4.88 3.28
CA VAL A 95 -3.64 -6.03 3.08
C VAL A 95 -3.81 -6.27 1.60
N SER A 96 -3.31 -7.40 1.13
CA SER A 96 -3.56 -7.87 -0.22
C SER A 96 -4.18 -9.27 -0.21
N ALA A 97 -5.20 -9.48 -1.03
CA ALA A 97 -5.95 -10.73 -1.05
C ALA A 97 -6.48 -11.09 -2.43
N GLU A 98 -6.67 -12.39 -2.63
CA GLU A 98 -7.35 -12.95 -3.79
C GLU A 98 -8.77 -13.37 -3.41
N LEU A 99 -9.73 -13.05 -4.29
CA LEU A 99 -11.11 -13.48 -4.21
C LEU A 99 -11.62 -13.87 -5.60
N ASN A 100 -11.98 -15.14 -5.79
CA ASN A 100 -12.52 -15.68 -7.05
C ASN A 100 -11.67 -15.37 -8.29
N GLY A 101 -10.35 -15.42 -8.16
CA GLY A 101 -9.39 -15.17 -9.24
C GLY A 101 -9.11 -13.69 -9.52
N TYR A 102 -9.52 -12.78 -8.63
CA TYR A 102 -9.20 -11.35 -8.67
C TYR A 102 -8.45 -10.93 -7.43
N TYR A 103 -7.54 -9.97 -7.57
CA TYR A 103 -6.69 -9.49 -6.49
C TYR A 103 -6.99 -8.03 -6.17
N GLY A 104 -6.98 -7.69 -4.90
CA GLY A 104 -7.00 -6.32 -4.39
C GLY A 104 -5.81 -6.09 -3.48
N ASP A 105 -5.38 -4.83 -3.38
CA ASP A 105 -4.26 -4.38 -2.56
C ASP A 105 -4.55 -3.02 -1.94
N ASN A 106 -4.22 -2.83 -0.67
CA ASN A 106 -4.49 -1.59 0.04
C ASN A 106 -3.64 -1.44 1.30
N GLY A 107 -2.88 -0.37 1.37
CA GLY A 107 -2.00 -0.04 2.49
C GLY A 107 -2.37 1.28 3.17
N PHE A 108 -2.19 1.34 4.48
CA PHE A 108 -2.45 2.54 5.27
C PHE A 108 -1.53 2.67 6.46
N SER A 109 -0.96 3.86 6.63
CA SER A 109 -0.15 4.24 7.79
C SER A 109 -0.90 5.14 8.75
N PHE A 110 -0.75 4.90 10.04
CA PHE A 110 -1.34 5.71 11.12
C PHE A 110 -0.46 5.71 12.37
N ILE A 111 -0.72 6.67 13.25
CA ILE A 111 -0.09 6.73 14.58
C ILE A 111 -1.02 6.07 15.59
N LEU A 112 -0.50 5.13 16.37
CA LEU A 112 -1.27 4.47 17.41
C LEU A 112 -1.37 5.33 18.68
N GLY A 113 -2.55 5.88 18.95
CA GLY A 113 -2.78 6.77 20.07
C GLY A 113 -2.16 8.16 19.87
N ASN A 114 -1.46 8.67 20.88
CA ASN A 114 -0.85 10.01 20.82
C ASN A 114 0.43 10.01 19.97
N ASP A 115 0.58 11.02 19.12
CA ASP A 115 1.80 11.24 18.33
C ASP A 115 2.95 11.75 19.22
N LEU A 116 3.75 10.83 19.73
CA LEU A 116 4.85 11.15 20.65
C LEU A 116 6.12 11.64 19.90
N ALA A 117 6.25 11.29 18.62
CA ALA A 117 7.44 11.59 17.82
C ALA A 117 7.23 12.71 16.78
N GLY A 118 6.02 13.30 16.71
CA GLY A 118 5.69 14.36 15.75
C GLY A 118 5.61 13.85 14.30
N LEU A 119 5.10 12.63 14.09
CA LEU A 119 5.04 11.96 12.79
C LEU A 119 3.73 12.16 12.04
N GLN A 120 2.71 12.75 12.65
CA GLN A 120 1.44 13.03 11.98
C GLN A 120 1.60 13.84 10.68
N PRO A 121 2.52 14.83 10.58
CA PRO A 121 2.76 15.49 9.29
C PRO A 121 3.26 14.56 8.18
N LEU A 122 4.08 13.54 8.51
CA LEU A 122 4.54 12.54 7.56
C LEU A 122 3.38 11.66 7.07
N VAL A 123 2.54 11.17 7.99
CA VAL A 123 1.36 10.34 7.69
C VAL A 123 0.38 11.12 6.82
N SER A 124 0.04 12.35 7.23
CA SER A 124 -0.85 13.22 6.46
C SER A 124 -0.30 13.52 5.06
N ALA A 125 1.01 13.82 4.96
CA ALA A 125 1.65 14.08 3.68
C ALA A 125 1.57 12.86 2.74
N SER A 126 1.86 11.65 3.23
CA SER A 126 1.77 10.43 2.43
C SER A 126 0.37 10.21 1.86
N ARG A 127 -0.66 10.33 2.69
CA ARG A 127 -2.06 10.21 2.26
C ARG A 127 -2.47 11.27 1.24
N GLU A 128 -2.20 12.55 1.53
CA GLU A 128 -2.58 13.66 0.67
C GLU A 128 -1.86 13.60 -0.68
N ILE A 129 -0.59 13.16 -0.69
CA ILE A 129 0.20 12.99 -1.90
C ILE A 129 -0.40 11.86 -2.75
N LEU A 130 -0.76 10.72 -2.14
CA LEU A 130 -1.45 9.63 -2.84
C LEU A 130 -2.72 10.11 -3.51
N LEU A 131 -3.63 10.72 -2.75
CA LEU A 131 -4.92 11.19 -3.27
C LEU A 131 -4.77 12.27 -4.36
N SER A 132 -3.73 13.10 -4.24
CA SER A 132 -3.42 14.10 -5.28
C SER A 132 -2.81 13.45 -6.53
N ALA A 133 -1.94 12.44 -6.35
CA ALA A 133 -1.32 11.71 -7.45
C ALA A 133 -2.34 10.89 -8.26
N ILE A 134 -3.36 10.34 -7.60
CA ILE A 134 -4.45 9.63 -8.27
C ILE A 134 -5.13 10.54 -9.29
N LYS A 135 -5.35 11.82 -8.99
CA LYS A 135 -5.98 12.79 -9.90
C LYS A 135 -5.14 13.11 -11.15
N GLU A 136 -3.83 12.85 -11.09
CA GLU A 136 -2.93 13.02 -12.23
C GLU A 136 -2.92 11.81 -13.19
N ILE A 137 -3.56 10.69 -12.79
CA ILE A 137 -3.59 9.46 -13.57
C ILE A 137 -4.74 9.49 -14.56
N LYS A 138 -4.41 9.35 -15.85
CA LYS A 138 -5.36 9.18 -16.96
C LYS A 138 -4.75 8.27 -18.01
N ALA A 139 -5.59 7.61 -18.79
CA ALA A 139 -5.11 6.83 -19.92
C ALA A 139 -4.25 7.68 -20.87
N GLY A 140 -3.07 7.16 -21.22
CA GLY A 140 -2.07 7.86 -22.06
C GLY A 140 -1.08 8.73 -21.29
N VAL A 141 -1.30 9.05 -20.01
CA VAL A 141 -0.33 9.75 -19.17
C VAL A 141 0.87 8.82 -18.90
N ARG A 142 2.09 9.36 -19.00
CA ARG A 142 3.30 8.59 -18.68
C ARG A 142 3.42 8.36 -17.18
N ILE A 143 3.76 7.14 -16.78
CA ILE A 143 3.98 6.74 -15.38
C ILE A 143 5.04 7.67 -14.73
N ALA A 144 6.14 7.97 -15.43
CA ALA A 144 7.19 8.86 -14.95
C ALA A 144 6.72 10.29 -14.61
N VAL A 145 5.61 10.76 -15.20
CA VAL A 145 5.04 12.08 -14.88
C VAL A 145 4.38 12.05 -13.50
N VAL A 146 3.63 11.00 -13.20
CA VAL A 146 3.01 10.80 -11.88
C VAL A 146 4.07 10.58 -10.81
N GLY A 147 5.12 9.78 -11.09
CA GLY A 147 6.25 9.62 -10.18
C GLY A 147 6.97 10.94 -9.88
N ARG A 148 7.17 11.81 -10.90
CA ARG A 148 7.70 13.18 -10.71
C ARG A 148 6.80 13.99 -9.78
N PHE A 149 5.49 13.94 -10.00
CA PHE A 149 4.52 14.67 -9.17
C PHE A 149 4.63 14.25 -7.70
N ILE A 150 4.63 12.94 -7.40
CA ILE A 150 4.78 12.40 -6.05
C ILE A 150 6.08 12.91 -5.41
N GLN A 151 7.20 12.78 -6.12
CA GLN A 151 8.51 13.22 -5.63
C GLN A 151 8.55 14.72 -5.32
N GLN A 152 7.98 15.55 -6.19
CA GLN A 152 7.92 17.01 -5.98
C GLN A 152 7.06 17.36 -4.78
N LYS A 153 5.87 16.74 -4.64
CA LYS A 153 4.97 16.97 -3.52
C LYS A 153 5.56 16.54 -2.18
N ALA A 154 6.35 15.47 -2.15
CA ALA A 154 7.11 15.08 -0.96
C ALA A 154 8.18 16.12 -0.60
N ALA A 155 8.96 16.57 -1.60
CA ALA A 155 10.02 17.56 -1.40
C ALA A 155 9.46 18.93 -0.92
N GLU A 156 8.33 19.39 -1.47
CA GLU A 156 7.64 20.63 -1.03
C GLU A 156 7.26 20.60 0.46
N ARG A 157 7.06 19.39 1.03
CA ARG A 157 6.75 19.18 2.46
C ARG A 157 7.98 18.82 3.32
N GLY A 158 9.18 18.86 2.74
CA GLY A 158 10.43 18.53 3.44
C GLY A 158 10.70 17.05 3.59
N PHE A 159 9.98 16.19 2.86
CA PHE A 159 10.13 14.74 2.88
C PHE A 159 10.83 14.21 1.61
N LYS A 160 11.20 12.94 1.65
CA LYS A 160 11.74 12.20 0.51
C LYS A 160 10.82 11.04 0.14
N VAL A 161 11.02 10.50 -1.05
CA VAL A 161 10.38 9.25 -1.50
C VAL A 161 11.38 8.10 -1.41
N ILE A 162 10.92 6.91 -1.06
CA ILE A 162 11.69 5.68 -1.22
C ILE A 162 11.67 5.31 -2.70
N LYS A 163 12.83 4.96 -3.27
CA LYS A 163 12.98 4.74 -4.71
C LYS A 163 12.98 3.27 -5.14
N ASN A 164 13.18 2.38 -4.21
CA ASN A 164 13.21 0.93 -4.46
C ASN A 164 12.03 0.19 -3.85
N LEU A 165 10.94 0.91 -3.61
CA LEU A 165 9.58 0.40 -3.40
C LEU A 165 8.68 1.16 -4.36
N VAL A 166 7.82 0.44 -5.08
CA VAL A 166 7.07 0.97 -6.23
C VAL A 166 5.69 0.35 -6.31
N GLY A 167 4.72 1.11 -6.78
CA GLY A 167 3.42 0.57 -7.15
C GLY A 167 3.51 -0.34 -8.38
N HIS A 168 2.44 -1.03 -8.71
CA HIS A 168 2.41 -2.06 -9.75
C HIS A 168 1.03 -2.23 -10.40
N GLY A 169 0.98 -2.99 -11.47
CA GLY A 169 -0.26 -3.51 -12.01
C GLY A 169 -0.78 -4.65 -11.14
N ILE A 170 -2.10 -4.79 -11.08
CA ILE A 170 -2.78 -5.83 -10.29
C ILE A 170 -3.99 -6.36 -11.05
N GLY A 171 -4.52 -7.51 -10.66
CA GLY A 171 -5.78 -8.00 -11.20
C GLY A 171 -5.99 -9.48 -11.14
N ARG A 172 -5.36 -10.28 -12.02
CA ARG A 172 -5.42 -11.76 -12.00
C ARG A 172 -4.25 -12.37 -11.22
N LYS A 173 -3.28 -11.51 -10.88
CA LYS A 173 -2.16 -11.80 -9.98
C LYS A 173 -1.94 -10.56 -9.10
N LEU A 174 -1.22 -10.74 -8.00
CA LEU A 174 -0.85 -9.61 -7.14
C LEU A 174 0.02 -8.59 -7.90
N HIS A 175 1.03 -9.06 -8.65
CA HIS A 175 1.86 -8.20 -9.49
C HIS A 175 1.68 -8.56 -10.98
N GLU A 176 1.33 -7.55 -11.77
CA GLU A 176 1.12 -7.61 -13.22
C GLU A 176 1.69 -6.35 -13.91
N ASP A 177 1.62 -6.30 -15.26
CA ASP A 177 1.98 -5.11 -16.04
C ASP A 177 1.03 -3.91 -15.73
N PRO A 178 1.57 -2.71 -15.44
CA PRO A 178 3.00 -2.37 -15.41
C PRO A 178 3.70 -2.93 -14.17
N ASP A 179 4.89 -3.52 -14.34
CA ASP A 179 5.66 -4.12 -13.25
C ASP A 179 6.05 -3.09 -12.19
N GLU A 180 6.27 -1.83 -12.61
CA GLU A 180 6.72 -0.76 -11.72
C GLU A 180 6.01 0.57 -11.99
N ILE A 181 5.49 1.18 -10.91
CA ILE A 181 4.98 2.56 -10.86
C ILE A 181 5.79 3.32 -9.81
N PRO A 182 6.97 3.89 -10.19
CA PRO A 182 7.86 4.55 -9.24
C PRO A 182 7.27 5.83 -8.65
N CYS A 183 7.56 6.09 -7.36
CA CYS A 183 7.25 7.36 -6.68
C CYS A 183 8.21 8.51 -7.02
N PHE A 184 9.07 8.35 -8.03
CA PHE A 184 10.06 9.34 -8.46
C PHE A 184 10.11 9.47 -9.98
N TYR A 185 10.78 10.53 -10.45
CA TYR A 185 10.98 10.72 -11.88
C TYR A 185 12.03 9.77 -12.42
N ASP A 186 11.61 8.82 -13.25
CA ASP A 186 12.49 8.01 -14.06
C ASP A 186 12.39 8.43 -15.54
N PRO A 187 13.42 9.09 -16.10
CA PRO A 187 13.41 9.54 -17.50
C PRO A 187 13.41 8.39 -18.51
N TYR A 188 13.84 7.20 -18.09
CA TYR A 188 13.89 6.00 -18.94
C TYR A 188 12.56 5.25 -18.98
N ASN A 189 11.70 5.42 -17.99
CA ASN A 189 10.36 4.83 -17.99
C ASN A 189 9.48 5.55 -19.04
N LYS A 190 9.21 4.87 -20.15
CA LYS A 190 8.37 5.36 -21.26
C LYS A 190 6.94 4.82 -21.18
N ALA A 191 6.64 3.94 -20.22
CA ALA A 191 5.32 3.34 -20.06
C ALA A 191 4.25 4.41 -19.79
N VAL A 192 3.04 4.12 -20.26
CA VAL A 192 1.85 4.95 -20.06
C VAL A 192 0.78 4.14 -19.36
N PHE A 193 -0.06 4.80 -18.60
CA PHE A 193 -1.25 4.18 -18.04
C PHE A 193 -2.21 3.81 -19.17
N LYS A 194 -2.59 2.52 -19.21
CA LYS A 194 -3.52 2.00 -20.23
C LYS A 194 -4.96 2.16 -19.74
N LYS A 195 -5.88 2.55 -20.62
CA LYS A 195 -7.32 2.62 -20.29
C LYS A 195 -7.81 1.26 -19.80
N ASN A 196 -8.62 1.27 -18.74
CA ASN A 196 -9.18 0.10 -18.06
C ASN A 196 -8.13 -0.83 -17.41
N SER A 197 -6.83 -0.44 -17.37
CA SER A 197 -5.88 -1.19 -16.55
C SER A 197 -6.17 -0.99 -15.07
N VAL A 198 -5.91 -2.04 -14.29
CA VAL A 198 -5.97 -2.00 -12.82
C VAL A 198 -4.57 -1.90 -12.29
N ILE A 199 -4.36 -0.99 -11.35
CA ILE A 199 -3.07 -0.74 -10.72
C ILE A 199 -3.23 -0.60 -9.21
N ALA A 200 -2.18 -0.94 -8.48
CA ALA A 200 -1.93 -0.56 -7.10
C ALA A 200 -1.02 0.65 -7.12
N LEU A 201 -1.55 1.82 -6.78
CA LEU A 201 -0.74 3.03 -6.61
C LEU A 201 -0.45 3.21 -5.14
N GLU A 202 0.82 3.17 -4.80
CA GLU A 202 1.29 3.36 -3.44
C GLU A 202 2.35 4.46 -3.35
N THR A 203 2.40 5.14 -2.20
CA THR A 203 3.39 6.19 -1.93
C THR A 203 4.20 5.79 -0.71
N PHE A 204 5.53 5.79 -0.83
CA PHE A 204 6.45 5.59 0.29
C PHE A 204 7.15 6.90 0.60
N ILE A 205 6.60 7.65 1.55
CA ILE A 205 7.13 8.94 1.98
C ILE A 205 7.98 8.78 3.22
N SER A 206 9.19 9.32 3.20
CA SER A 206 10.20 9.15 4.25
C SER A 206 10.66 10.47 4.82
N THR A 207 11.04 10.47 6.11
CA THR A 207 11.63 11.65 6.75
C THR A 207 12.99 12.04 6.13
N LYS A 208 13.84 11.07 5.73
CA LYS A 208 15.18 11.34 5.15
C LYS A 208 15.63 10.30 4.14
N ALA A 209 15.35 9.01 4.36
CA ALA A 209 15.83 7.93 3.50
C ALA A 209 15.24 8.04 2.09
N SER A 210 16.04 7.67 1.08
CA SER A 210 15.58 7.49 -0.30
C SER A 210 15.64 6.03 -0.75
N PHE A 211 16.15 5.14 0.10
CA PHE A 211 16.26 3.71 -0.15
C PHE A 211 16.06 2.94 1.14
N VAL A 212 15.50 1.78 1.01
CA VAL A 212 15.41 0.76 2.05
C VAL A 212 16.26 -0.45 1.69
N LYS A 213 16.50 -1.31 2.64
CA LYS A 213 17.13 -2.62 2.45
C LYS A 213 16.29 -3.69 3.11
N GLU A 214 16.41 -4.90 2.62
CA GLU A 214 15.88 -6.08 3.27
C GLU A 214 16.59 -6.33 4.60
N ASP A 215 15.85 -6.64 5.64
CA ASP A 215 16.37 -7.04 6.94
C ASP A 215 16.79 -8.52 6.94
N THR A 216 17.34 -8.99 8.03
CA THR A 216 17.87 -10.35 8.18
C THR A 216 16.78 -11.44 8.17
N ASP A 217 15.51 -11.05 8.28
CA ASP A 217 14.37 -11.97 8.19
C ASP A 217 13.99 -12.35 6.74
N GLY A 218 14.64 -11.72 5.74
CA GLY A 218 14.45 -12.00 4.32
C GLY A 218 13.19 -11.37 3.70
N TRP A 219 12.50 -10.45 4.43
CA TRP A 219 11.27 -9.81 3.97
C TRP A 219 11.16 -8.34 4.33
N THR A 220 11.33 -8.03 5.62
CA THR A 220 11.05 -6.68 6.13
C THR A 220 11.99 -5.65 5.49
N MET A 221 11.42 -4.65 4.86
CA MET A 221 12.17 -3.55 4.25
C MET A 221 12.37 -2.44 5.26
N ILE A 222 13.63 -2.15 5.62
CA ILE A 222 13.98 -1.18 6.66
C ILE A 222 14.83 -0.03 6.14
N THR A 223 14.73 1.14 6.80
CA THR A 223 15.67 2.25 6.62
C THR A 223 16.95 2.00 7.42
N ARG A 224 18.12 2.33 6.83
CA ARG A 224 19.42 2.17 7.51
C ARG A 224 19.73 3.30 8.48
N ASP A 225 19.17 4.46 8.23
CA ASP A 225 19.44 5.69 8.99
C ASP A 225 18.40 5.97 10.09
N GLY A 226 17.47 5.03 10.31
CA GLY A 226 16.41 5.15 11.29
C GLY A 226 15.27 6.11 10.88
N SER A 227 15.20 6.48 9.59
CA SER A 227 14.08 7.27 9.06
C SER A 227 12.76 6.54 9.24
N TYR A 228 11.70 7.30 9.50
CA TYR A 228 10.33 6.81 9.45
C TYR A 228 9.81 6.85 8.01
N VAL A 229 8.96 5.89 7.67
CA VAL A 229 8.31 5.82 6.36
C VAL A 229 6.81 5.63 6.55
N ALA A 230 6.01 6.46 5.89
CA ALA A 230 4.57 6.27 5.79
C ALA A 230 4.20 5.83 4.37
N GLN A 231 3.43 4.74 4.27
CA GLN A 231 2.88 4.23 3.01
C GLN A 231 1.36 4.36 3.04
N HIS A 232 0.80 4.83 1.94
CA HIS A 232 -0.62 4.75 1.64
C HIS A 232 -0.80 4.24 0.22
N GLU A 233 -1.86 3.49 0.01
CA GLU A 233 -2.09 2.76 -1.24
C GLU A 233 -3.55 2.59 -1.56
N HIS A 234 -3.87 2.58 -2.85
CA HIS A 234 -5.17 2.18 -3.37
C HIS A 234 -5.05 1.32 -4.62
N THR A 235 -5.93 0.32 -4.73
CA THR A 235 -6.24 -0.32 -6.01
C THR A 235 -7.21 0.56 -6.79
N LEU A 236 -6.88 0.85 -8.06
CA LEU A 236 -7.69 1.71 -8.91
C LEU A 236 -7.75 1.22 -10.36
N ILE A 237 -8.84 1.58 -11.05
CA ILE A 237 -8.99 1.40 -12.49
C ILE A 237 -8.67 2.72 -13.18
N VAL A 238 -7.72 2.68 -14.13
CA VAL A 238 -7.38 3.81 -14.98
C VAL A 238 -8.51 4.07 -15.97
N THR A 239 -8.98 5.31 -16.05
CA THR A 239 -10.00 5.74 -17.00
C THR A 239 -9.45 6.78 -17.98
N SER A 240 -10.29 7.28 -18.90
CA SER A 240 -9.94 8.44 -19.74
C SER A 240 -9.99 9.76 -18.96
N GLU A 241 -10.68 9.77 -17.81
CA GLU A 241 -10.84 10.89 -16.89
C GLU A 241 -10.22 10.52 -15.54
N GLU A 242 -10.87 10.87 -14.43
CA GLU A 242 -10.43 10.52 -13.09
C GLU A 242 -10.50 9.00 -12.86
N PRO A 243 -9.48 8.35 -12.28
CA PRO A 243 -9.50 6.91 -11.99
C PRO A 243 -10.63 6.53 -11.03
N THR A 244 -11.09 5.30 -11.15
CA THR A 244 -12.03 4.72 -10.19
C THR A 244 -11.23 4.04 -9.07
N ILE A 245 -11.30 4.56 -7.85
CA ILE A 245 -10.70 3.93 -6.67
C ILE A 245 -11.61 2.75 -6.26
N LEU A 246 -11.06 1.54 -6.25
CA LEU A 246 -11.79 0.34 -5.88
C LEU A 246 -11.76 0.08 -4.38
N THR A 247 -10.72 0.48 -3.69
CA THR A 247 -10.52 0.28 -2.24
C THR A 247 -11.06 1.43 -1.38
N TRP A 248 -11.99 2.24 -1.92
CA TRP A 248 -12.57 3.41 -1.24
C TRP A 248 -13.32 3.06 0.06
N GLN A 249 -13.75 1.80 0.24
CA GLN A 249 -14.49 1.33 1.43
C GLN A 249 -13.67 1.41 2.72
N ASN A 250 -12.35 1.54 2.64
CA ASN A 250 -11.51 1.77 3.81
C ASN A 250 -11.80 3.12 4.51
N GLY A 251 -12.46 4.05 3.84
CA GLY A 251 -12.84 5.36 4.38
C GLY A 251 -11.70 6.39 4.36
N ILE A 252 -10.70 6.18 3.51
CA ILE A 252 -9.54 7.06 3.35
C ILE A 252 -9.74 7.97 2.15
#